data_1d1c4cab605ab2e3c531e2fde4e2ad9f
#
_entry.id   1d1c4cab605ab2e3c531e2fde4e2ad9f
#
_cell.length_a   1.000
_cell.length_b   1.000
_cell.length_c   1.000
_cell.angle_alpha   90.00
_cell.angle_beta   90.00
_cell.angle_gamma   90.00
#
_symmetry.space_group_name_H-M   'P 1'
#
loop_
_entity.id
_entity.type
_entity.pdbx_description
1 polymer ?
#
loop_
_entity_poly.entity_id
_entity_poly.type
_entity_poly.pdbx_seq_one_letter_code
_entity_poly.pdbx_strand_id
1 'polypeptide(L)'
;MYRCLAGILVQRRSGCDLVSYLTPRLFSKLGIKRPTWETDPLGNSFGAGGLFLTLSELHKFGLFYLNEGRWNGRQILSEQWIKESTKAADVDHYGYLFWRGEYNSYRADGKYCQISMVLPDK
;
A
#
# COMPACT_ATOMS: atom_id res chain seq x y z
N MET A 1 -13.49 -1.98 8.97
CA MET A 1 -14.69 -1.94 8.09
C MET A 1 -14.47 -1.08 6.83
N TYR A 2 -14.14 0.20 6.92
CA TYR A 2 -13.95 1.08 5.75
C TYR A 2 -12.82 0.65 4.79
N ARG A 3 -11.78 -0.06 5.25
CA ARG A 3 -10.74 -0.62 4.38
C ARG A 3 -11.30 -1.66 3.41
N CYS A 4 -12.19 -2.52 3.89
CA CYS A 4 -12.89 -3.49 3.05
C CYS A 4 -13.80 -2.78 2.04
N LEU A 5 -14.52 -1.75 2.46
CA LEU A 5 -15.39 -0.96 1.57
C LEU A 5 -14.59 -0.28 0.47
N ALA A 6 -13.43 0.31 0.78
CA ALA A 6 -12.56 0.92 -0.22
C ALA A 6 -12.11 -0.11 -1.26
N GLY A 7 -11.69 -1.30 -0.83
CA GLY A 7 -11.32 -2.39 -1.73
C GLY A 7 -12.48 -2.83 -2.63
N ILE A 8 -13.67 -2.98 -2.08
CA ILE A 8 -14.88 -3.35 -2.85
C ILE A 8 -15.24 -2.27 -3.87
N LEU A 9 -15.13 -0.99 -3.51
CA LEU A 9 -15.39 0.11 -4.44
C LEU A 9 -14.45 0.08 -5.63
N VAL A 10 -13.15 -0.13 -5.41
CA VAL A 10 -12.16 -0.28 -6.50
C VAL A 10 -12.55 -1.44 -7.40
N GLN A 11 -12.87 -2.60 -6.83
CA GLN A 11 -13.24 -3.79 -7.61
C GLN A 11 -14.50 -3.57 -8.43
N ARG A 12 -15.54 -2.98 -7.86
CA ARG A 12 -16.78 -2.67 -8.56
C ARG A 12 -16.59 -1.66 -9.69
N ARG A 13 -15.76 -0.63 -9.46
CA ARG A 13 -15.50 0.41 -10.46
C ARG A 13 -14.58 -0.08 -11.58
N SER A 14 -13.64 -0.97 -11.28
CA SER A 14 -12.67 -1.50 -12.25
C SER A 14 -13.17 -2.76 -12.97
N GLY A 15 -14.15 -3.46 -12.42
CA GLY A 15 -14.64 -4.74 -12.94
C GLY A 15 -13.70 -5.93 -12.73
N CYS A 16 -12.69 -5.81 -11.86
CA CYS A 16 -11.74 -6.89 -11.55
C CYS A 16 -11.34 -6.90 -10.08
N ASP A 17 -10.73 -8.01 -9.62
CA ASP A 17 -10.18 -8.10 -8.26
C ASP A 17 -8.96 -7.18 -8.06
N LEU A 18 -8.56 -6.97 -6.80
CA LEU A 18 -7.46 -6.04 -6.49
C LEU A 18 -6.11 -6.50 -7.05
N VAL A 19 -5.84 -7.80 -7.12
CA VAL A 19 -4.59 -8.30 -7.72
C VAL A 19 -4.56 -7.97 -9.20
N SER A 20 -5.63 -8.24 -9.92
CA SER A 20 -5.74 -7.93 -11.35
C SER A 20 -5.68 -6.43 -11.62
N TYR A 21 -6.28 -5.61 -10.75
CA TYR A 21 -6.21 -4.16 -10.84
C TYR A 21 -4.80 -3.61 -10.58
N LEU A 22 -4.12 -4.10 -9.54
CA LEU A 22 -2.81 -3.57 -9.10
C LEU A 22 -1.63 -4.17 -9.86
N THR A 23 -1.76 -5.37 -10.44
CA THR A 23 -0.64 -6.01 -11.13
C THR A 23 -0.06 -5.12 -12.24
N PRO A 24 -0.81 -4.62 -13.23
CA PRO A 24 -0.24 -3.77 -14.26
C PRO A 24 0.11 -2.36 -13.76
N ARG A 25 -0.51 -1.89 -12.70
CA ARG A 25 -0.35 -0.51 -12.18
C ARG A 25 0.77 -0.36 -11.17
N LEU A 26 0.99 -1.38 -10.35
CA LEU A 26 1.95 -1.32 -9.26
C LEU A 26 2.83 -2.57 -9.19
N PHE A 27 2.29 -3.75 -9.02
CA PHE A 27 3.06 -4.95 -8.72
C PHE A 27 4.09 -5.27 -9.78
N SER A 28 3.71 -5.33 -11.05
CA SER A 28 4.66 -5.60 -12.15
C SER A 28 5.74 -4.54 -12.25
N LYS A 29 5.41 -3.27 -11.99
CA LYS A 29 6.36 -2.16 -12.04
C LYS A 29 7.41 -2.24 -10.92
N LEU A 30 7.04 -2.73 -9.75
CA LEU A 30 7.95 -2.99 -8.63
C LEU A 30 8.68 -4.34 -8.74
N GLY A 31 8.43 -5.10 -9.80
CA GLY A 31 8.96 -6.45 -9.94
C GLY A 31 8.40 -7.42 -8.90
N ILE A 32 7.17 -7.19 -8.45
CA ILE A 32 6.40 -8.11 -7.62
C ILE A 32 5.59 -8.98 -8.56
N LYS A 33 5.83 -10.29 -8.51
CA LYS A 33 5.03 -11.26 -9.26
C LYS A 33 3.61 -11.26 -8.70
N ARG A 34 2.62 -11.60 -9.54
CA ARG A 34 1.21 -11.62 -9.13
C ARG A 34 1.04 -12.28 -7.76
N PRO A 35 0.79 -11.52 -6.68
CA PRO A 35 0.71 -12.06 -5.33
C PRO A 35 -0.63 -12.76 -5.10
N THR A 36 -0.69 -13.60 -4.09
CA THR A 36 -1.95 -14.16 -3.59
C THR A 36 -2.63 -13.17 -2.67
N TRP A 37 -3.92 -12.98 -2.84
CA TRP A 37 -4.77 -12.17 -1.97
C TRP A 37 -6.02 -12.94 -1.59
N GLU A 38 -6.32 -13.05 -0.31
CA GLU A 38 -7.53 -13.71 0.17
C GLU A 38 -8.78 -13.01 -0.33
N THR A 39 -9.79 -13.80 -0.67
CA THR A 39 -11.08 -13.31 -1.13
C THR A 39 -12.21 -13.78 -0.21
N ASP A 40 -13.29 -13.03 -0.19
CA ASP A 40 -14.54 -13.48 0.39
C ASP A 40 -15.21 -14.53 -0.53
N PRO A 41 -16.30 -15.20 -0.08
CA PRO A 41 -17.01 -16.17 -0.92
C PRO A 41 -17.61 -15.60 -2.21
N LEU A 42 -17.71 -14.29 -2.34
CA LEU A 42 -18.17 -13.60 -3.54
C LEU A 42 -17.02 -13.22 -4.49
N GLY A 43 -15.79 -13.58 -4.14
CA GLY A 43 -14.61 -13.29 -4.94
C GLY A 43 -14.03 -11.89 -4.77
N ASN A 44 -14.50 -11.10 -3.79
CA ASN A 44 -13.91 -9.80 -3.51
C ASN A 44 -12.63 -9.95 -2.69
N SER A 45 -11.54 -9.31 -3.09
CA SER A 45 -10.30 -9.27 -2.32
C SER A 45 -10.53 -8.60 -0.96
N PHE A 46 -9.97 -9.17 0.10
CA PHE A 46 -10.15 -8.68 1.46
C PHE A 46 -9.30 -7.44 1.71
N GLY A 47 -9.88 -6.27 1.56
CA GLY A 47 -9.17 -4.98 1.63
C GLY A 47 -8.53 -4.62 2.97
N ALA A 48 -8.85 -5.34 4.05
CA ALA A 48 -8.26 -5.12 5.37
C ALA A 48 -7.07 -6.05 5.69
N GLY A 49 -6.75 -6.99 4.82
CA GLY A 49 -5.67 -7.95 5.02
C GLY A 49 -5.65 -9.02 3.93
N GLY A 50 -4.99 -10.14 4.20
CA GLY A 50 -4.98 -11.30 3.32
C GLY A 50 -4.12 -11.17 2.06
N LEU A 51 -3.32 -10.11 1.92
CA LEU A 51 -2.31 -10.00 0.87
C LEU A 51 -1.02 -10.68 1.32
N PHE A 52 -0.56 -11.65 0.57
CA PHE A 52 0.68 -12.39 0.83
C PHE A 52 1.83 -11.82 -0.01
N LEU A 53 2.82 -11.27 0.67
CA LEU A 53 4.06 -10.77 0.07
C LEU A 53 5.25 -11.41 0.76
N THR A 54 6.33 -11.60 0.03
CA THR A 54 7.63 -11.91 0.65
C THR A 54 8.18 -10.66 1.36
N LEU A 55 9.13 -10.86 2.27
CA LEU A 55 9.80 -9.75 2.95
C LEU A 55 10.47 -8.80 1.94
N SER A 56 11.10 -9.37 0.91
CA SER A 56 11.72 -8.60 -0.18
C SER A 56 10.70 -7.74 -0.95
N GLU A 57 9.51 -8.26 -1.21
CA GLU A 57 8.44 -7.53 -1.88
C GLU A 57 7.87 -6.40 -1.01
N LEU A 58 7.71 -6.67 0.28
CA LEU A 58 7.31 -5.65 1.25
C LEU A 58 8.36 -4.53 1.37
N HIS A 59 9.66 -4.90 1.34
CA HIS A 59 10.76 -3.94 1.32
C HIS A 59 10.73 -3.06 0.07
N LYS A 60 10.46 -3.61 -1.11
CA LYS A 60 10.30 -2.84 -2.35
C LYS A 60 9.18 -1.79 -2.22
N PHE A 61 8.09 -2.13 -1.57
CA PHE A 61 7.01 -1.17 -1.32
C PHE A 61 7.48 -0.01 -0.42
N GLY A 62 8.23 -0.30 0.63
CA GLY A 62 8.85 0.73 1.48
C GLY A 62 9.82 1.63 0.70
N LEU A 63 10.70 1.05 -0.11
CA LEU A 63 11.62 1.81 -0.98
C LEU A 63 10.87 2.67 -2.01
N PHE A 64 9.78 2.17 -2.56
CA PHE A 64 8.93 2.92 -3.47
C PHE A 64 8.35 4.18 -2.83
N TYR A 65 7.91 4.09 -1.60
CA TYR A 65 7.44 5.25 -0.81
C TYR A 65 8.59 6.18 -0.43
N LEU A 66 9.75 5.64 -0.02
CA LEU A 66 10.96 6.42 0.26
C LEU A 66 11.41 7.24 -0.97
N ASN A 67 11.28 6.67 -2.15
CA ASN A 67 11.58 7.31 -3.43
C ASN A 67 10.43 8.19 -3.97
N GLU A 68 9.53 8.61 -3.10
CA GLU A 68 8.42 9.53 -3.43
C GLU A 68 7.55 9.07 -4.61
N GLY A 69 7.30 7.76 -4.70
CA GLY A 69 6.47 7.16 -5.74
C GLY A 69 7.19 6.88 -7.06
N ARG A 70 8.51 6.99 -7.09
CA ARG A 70 9.35 6.64 -8.25
C ARG A 70 9.91 5.23 -8.14
N TRP A 71 9.98 4.56 -9.28
CA TRP A 71 10.63 3.26 -9.39
C TRP A 71 11.26 3.10 -10.77
N ASN A 72 12.53 2.70 -10.80
CA ASN A 72 13.30 2.55 -12.05
C ASN A 72 13.20 3.78 -12.98
N GLY A 73 13.31 4.98 -12.42
CA GLY A 73 13.25 6.24 -13.17
C GLY A 73 11.85 6.67 -13.63
N ARG A 74 10.81 5.95 -13.25
CA ARG A 74 9.41 6.28 -13.59
C ARG A 74 8.62 6.73 -12.36
N GLN A 75 7.84 7.80 -12.52
CA GLN A 75 6.87 8.24 -11.53
C GLN A 75 5.61 7.38 -11.65
N ILE A 76 5.35 6.50 -10.67
CA ILE A 76 4.19 5.59 -10.64
C ILE A 76 3.04 6.20 -9.86
N LEU A 77 3.31 6.75 -8.68
CA LEU A 77 2.39 7.59 -7.91
C LEU A 77 2.98 9.00 -7.82
N SER A 78 2.15 10.02 -7.81
CA SER A 78 2.63 11.39 -7.69
C SER A 78 3.28 11.64 -6.32
N GLU A 79 4.31 12.47 -6.28
CA GLU A 79 4.92 12.93 -5.02
C GLU A 79 3.88 13.57 -4.09
N GLN A 80 2.95 14.32 -4.66
CA GLN A 80 1.85 14.92 -3.92
C GLN A 80 0.99 13.86 -3.21
N TRP A 81 0.67 12.75 -3.89
CA TRP A 81 -0.08 11.66 -3.28
C TRP A 81 0.71 10.98 -2.16
N ILE A 82 2.01 10.73 -2.36
CA ILE A 82 2.86 10.15 -1.31
C ILE A 82 2.84 11.06 -0.06
N LYS A 83 3.02 12.36 -0.23
CA LYS A 83 2.97 13.34 0.87
C LYS A 83 1.60 13.36 1.55
N GLU A 84 0.53 13.41 0.78
CA GLU A 84 -0.84 13.46 1.30
C GLU A 84 -1.22 12.18 2.03
N SER A 85 -0.93 11.01 1.46
CA SER A 85 -1.30 9.71 2.03
C SER A 85 -0.52 9.37 3.32
N THR A 86 0.67 9.92 3.48
CA THR A 86 1.52 9.70 4.66
C THR A 86 1.45 10.83 5.68
N LYS A 87 0.74 11.92 5.39
CA LYS A 87 0.51 13.03 6.31
C LYS A 87 -0.50 12.60 7.39
N ALA A 88 -0.25 12.98 8.63
CA ALA A 88 -1.26 12.78 9.68
C ALA A 88 -2.53 13.58 9.37
N ALA A 89 -3.67 12.90 9.39
CA ALA A 89 -4.95 13.55 9.08
C ALA A 89 -5.45 14.41 10.24
N ASP A 90 -5.25 13.97 11.48
CA ASP A 90 -5.68 14.69 12.70
C ASP A 90 -4.93 14.19 13.96
N VAL A 91 -5.60 14.04 15.06
CA VAL A 91 -5.09 13.91 16.43
C VAL A 91 -4.21 12.66 16.67
N ASP A 92 -4.29 11.61 15.86
CA ASP A 92 -3.73 10.29 16.19
C ASP A 92 -2.48 9.90 15.41
N HIS A 93 -1.75 10.83 14.82
CA HIS A 93 -0.56 10.51 14.00
C HIS A 93 -0.82 9.46 12.91
N TYR A 94 -2.05 9.42 12.37
CA TYR A 94 -2.48 8.46 11.37
C TYR A 94 -2.92 9.17 10.08
N GLY A 95 -2.35 8.77 8.95
CA GLY A 95 -2.72 9.25 7.62
C GLY A 95 -3.62 8.24 6.89
N TYR A 96 -3.56 8.20 5.57
CA TYR A 96 -4.32 7.24 4.77
C TYR A 96 -3.72 5.83 4.88
N LEU A 97 -3.99 5.15 6.01
CA LEU A 97 -3.51 3.83 6.41
C LEU A 97 -2.02 3.77 6.78
N PHE A 98 -1.38 4.91 6.98
CA PHE A 98 -0.02 5.02 7.49
C PHE A 98 0.00 5.66 8.87
N TRP A 99 0.82 5.10 9.76
CA TRP A 99 1.14 5.70 11.06
C TRP A 99 2.33 6.63 10.92
N ARG A 100 2.23 7.83 11.50
CA ARG A 100 3.34 8.77 11.59
C ARG A 100 4.16 8.51 12.86
N GLY A 101 5.46 8.69 12.77
CA GLY A 101 6.40 8.61 13.88
C GLY A 101 7.29 9.84 13.94
N GLU A 102 8.31 9.77 14.78
CA GLU A 102 9.36 10.79 14.89
C GLU A 102 10.22 10.85 13.62
N TYR A 103 10.98 11.92 13.47
CA TYR A 103 11.92 12.12 12.35
C TYR A 103 11.27 11.99 10.96
N ASN A 104 10.06 12.52 10.81
CA ASN A 104 9.26 12.39 9.59
C ASN A 104 8.99 10.94 9.14
N SER A 105 9.24 9.97 10.02
CA SER A 105 8.99 8.57 9.70
C SER A 105 7.50 8.28 9.55
N TYR A 106 7.22 7.27 8.75
CA TYR A 106 5.87 6.70 8.64
C TYR A 106 5.96 5.19 8.40
N ARG A 107 4.92 4.48 8.75
CA ARG A 107 4.89 3.03 8.59
C ARG A 107 3.52 2.49 8.22
N ALA A 108 3.51 1.48 7.39
CA ALA A 108 2.40 0.56 7.24
C ALA A 108 2.58 -0.53 8.30
N ASP A 109 1.58 -0.71 9.16
CA ASP A 109 1.65 -1.58 10.33
C ASP A 109 0.45 -2.52 10.35
N GLY A 110 0.70 -3.79 10.36
CA GLY A 110 -0.30 -4.86 10.36
C GLY A 110 -0.46 -5.52 11.72
N LYS A 111 -1.60 -6.17 11.93
CA LYS A 111 -2.03 -6.78 13.20
C LYS A 111 -1.03 -7.76 13.83
N TYR A 112 -0.23 -8.44 13.00
CA TYR A 112 0.73 -9.46 13.46
C TYR A 112 2.17 -8.99 13.29
N CYS A 113 2.44 -7.69 13.50
CA CYS A 113 3.77 -7.09 13.40
C CYS A 113 4.42 -7.16 12.01
N GLN A 114 3.63 -7.24 10.94
CA GLN A 114 4.14 -7.00 9.60
C GLN A 114 4.27 -5.48 9.43
N ILE A 115 5.49 -4.99 9.45
CA ILE A 115 5.76 -3.55 9.42
C ILE A 115 6.65 -3.22 8.23
N SER A 116 6.25 -2.22 7.46
CA SER A 116 7.11 -1.51 6.52
C SER A 116 7.26 -0.07 7.00
N MET A 117 8.45 0.27 7.46
CA MET A 117 8.77 1.61 8.00
C MET A 117 9.68 2.36 7.04
N VAL A 118 9.37 3.62 6.83
CA VAL A 118 10.15 4.55 6.01
C VAL A 118 10.67 5.69 6.89
N LEU A 119 11.96 5.95 6.80
CA LEU A 119 12.66 7.03 7.52
C LEU A 119 13.31 7.96 6.48
N PRO A 120 12.60 8.99 6.00
CA PRO A 120 13.10 9.85 4.91
C PRO A 120 14.35 10.66 5.28
N ASP A 121 14.54 10.95 6.56
CA ASP A 121 15.60 11.83 7.05
C ASP A 121 16.84 11.05 7.56
N LYS A 122 16.99 9.78 7.21
CA LYS A 122 18.10 8.91 7.67
C LYS A 122 18.93 8.34 6.48
#